data_2e805122ca352573dfecf5b21e975b43
#
_entry.id   2e805122ca352573dfecf5b21e975b43
#
_cell.length_a   1.000
_cell.length_b   1.000
_cell.length_c   1.000
_cell.angle_alpha   90.00
_cell.angle_beta   90.00
_cell.angle_gamma   90.00
#
_symmetry.space_group_name_H-M   'P 1'
#
loop_
_entity.id
_entity.type
_entity.pdbx_description
1 polymer ?
#
loop_
_entity_poly.entity_id
_entity_poly.type
_entity_poly.pdbx_seq_one_letter_code
_entity_poly.pdbx_strand_id
1 'polypeptide(L)'
;MKLTVLGGGGVRSAFLAKSLAYNAHRIGLTEVVFLDNSADNLAIFGEIARYVFNTIRPDIQFSTTTDPVAALQDANYIITTLRVGGDESRIRDERIALEHNTLGQETTGAGGFAMAMRSIPAILRYCRLIEEHAAEDAILFNFTNPSGLVTEAIIKSGFKRRVYGICDAPSELIRELPAILGCEERDLSVECYGLNHFSWFTHFTVRG
;
A
#
# COMPACT_ATOMS: atom_id res chain seq x y z
N MET A 1 5.77 5.04 -18.26
CA MET A 1 4.90 4.26 -17.38
C MET A 1 4.20 5.17 -16.37
N LYS A 2 2.89 5.00 -16.21
CA LYS A 2 2.06 5.74 -15.23
C LYS A 2 1.79 4.89 -13.99
N LEU A 3 1.95 5.50 -12.81
CA LEU A 3 1.61 4.89 -11.52
C LEU A 3 0.56 5.74 -10.81
N THR A 4 -0.52 5.10 -10.37
CA THR A 4 -1.59 5.73 -9.61
C THR A 4 -1.61 5.22 -8.17
N VAL A 5 -1.67 6.13 -7.21
CA VAL A 5 -1.82 5.81 -5.78
C VAL A 5 -3.25 6.14 -5.34
N LEU A 6 -4.00 5.12 -4.96
CA LEU A 6 -5.33 5.25 -4.37
C LEU A 6 -5.19 5.40 -2.85
N GLY A 7 -5.52 6.57 -2.31
CA GLY A 7 -5.25 6.97 -0.93
C GLY A 7 -4.01 7.87 -0.80
N GLY A 8 -3.72 8.66 -1.85
CA GLY A 8 -2.55 9.54 -1.93
C GLY A 8 -2.58 10.73 -0.97
N GLY A 9 -3.69 11.01 -0.29
CA GLY A 9 -3.83 12.04 0.74
C GLY A 9 -3.40 11.59 2.15
N GLY A 10 -2.74 10.45 2.30
CA GLY A 10 -2.28 9.96 3.59
C GLY A 10 -0.91 10.51 4.01
N VAL A 11 -0.62 10.49 5.31
CA VAL A 11 0.66 10.97 5.88
C VAL A 11 1.90 10.24 5.34
N ARG A 12 1.74 9.00 4.88
CA ARG A 12 2.83 8.21 4.27
C ARG A 12 3.14 8.61 2.82
N SER A 13 2.32 9.44 2.20
CA SER A 13 2.44 9.82 0.78
C SER A 13 3.77 10.49 0.46
N ALA A 14 4.31 11.30 1.36
CA ALA A 14 5.61 11.94 1.18
C ALA A 14 6.76 10.92 1.13
N PHE A 15 6.74 9.90 1.98
CA PHE A 15 7.75 8.83 1.99
C PHE A 15 7.63 7.94 0.75
N LEU A 16 6.40 7.64 0.33
CA LEU A 16 6.13 6.91 -0.89
C LEU A 16 6.62 7.70 -2.11
N ALA A 17 6.34 9.01 -2.19
CA ALA A 17 6.83 9.89 -3.25
C ALA A 17 8.35 9.87 -3.33
N LYS A 18 9.05 9.95 -2.18
CA LYS A 18 10.51 9.88 -2.12
C LYS A 18 11.02 8.53 -2.65
N SER A 19 10.43 7.43 -2.21
CA SER A 19 10.80 6.08 -2.68
C SER A 19 10.58 5.91 -4.18
N LEU A 20 9.43 6.36 -4.70
CA LEU A 20 9.11 6.33 -6.13
C LEU A 20 10.08 7.19 -6.94
N ALA A 21 10.41 8.40 -6.48
CA ALA A 21 11.33 9.29 -7.17
C ALA A 21 12.73 8.67 -7.30
N TYR A 22 13.29 8.11 -6.22
CA TYR A 22 14.61 7.48 -6.26
C TYR A 22 14.65 6.22 -7.15
N ASN A 23 13.57 5.46 -7.20
CA ASN A 23 13.52 4.18 -7.92
C ASN A 23 12.84 4.26 -9.30
N ALA A 24 12.39 5.43 -9.73
CA ALA A 24 11.64 5.63 -10.96
C ALA A 24 12.30 5.02 -12.20
N HIS A 25 13.63 5.15 -12.29
CA HIS A 25 14.41 4.63 -13.40
C HIS A 25 14.34 3.10 -13.54
N ARG A 26 14.13 2.38 -12.45
CA ARG A 26 14.07 0.91 -12.43
C ARG A 26 12.84 0.35 -13.14
N ILE A 27 11.76 1.14 -13.19
CA ILE A 27 10.47 0.74 -13.78
C ILE A 27 10.03 1.65 -14.93
N GLY A 28 10.90 2.57 -15.35
CA GLY A 28 10.58 3.52 -16.44
C GLY A 28 9.40 4.45 -16.08
N LEU A 29 9.31 4.89 -14.82
CA LEU A 29 8.24 5.73 -14.34
C LEU A 29 8.36 7.16 -14.88
N THR A 30 7.31 7.64 -15.54
CA THR A 30 7.24 8.97 -16.15
C THR A 30 6.11 9.82 -15.63
N GLU A 31 5.07 9.19 -15.05
CA GLU A 31 3.89 9.87 -14.53
C GLU A 31 3.45 9.23 -13.21
N VAL A 32 3.10 10.07 -12.22
CA VAL A 32 2.54 9.64 -10.93
C VAL A 32 1.31 10.47 -10.62
N VAL A 33 0.21 9.80 -10.29
CA VAL A 33 -1.05 10.43 -9.90
C VAL A 33 -1.43 9.98 -8.49
N PHE A 34 -1.63 10.94 -7.58
CA PHE A 34 -2.21 10.65 -6.27
C PHE A 34 -3.70 10.96 -6.27
N LEU A 35 -4.50 9.93 -6.05
CA LEU A 35 -5.95 10.02 -5.86
C LEU A 35 -6.29 9.95 -4.37
N ASP A 36 -7.15 10.86 -3.92
CA ASP A 36 -7.82 10.73 -2.62
C ASP A 36 -9.23 11.31 -2.71
N ASN A 37 -10.13 10.90 -1.84
CA ASN A 37 -11.48 11.47 -1.76
C ASN A 37 -11.52 12.78 -0.95
N SER A 38 -10.45 13.13 -0.25
CA SER A 38 -10.28 14.36 0.50
C SER A 38 -9.40 15.35 -0.26
N ALA A 39 -10.02 16.40 -0.81
CA ALA A 39 -9.29 17.49 -1.45
C ALA A 39 -8.36 18.22 -0.45
N ASP A 40 -8.79 18.36 0.80
CA ASP A 40 -8.00 19.00 1.86
C ASP A 40 -6.73 18.22 2.17
N ASN A 41 -6.83 16.89 2.25
CA ASN A 41 -5.66 16.04 2.45
C ASN A 41 -4.70 16.11 1.25
N LEU A 42 -5.23 16.13 0.04
CA LEU A 42 -4.41 16.30 -1.17
C LEU A 42 -3.72 17.67 -1.21
N ALA A 43 -4.39 18.73 -0.74
CA ALA A 43 -3.80 20.06 -0.65
C ALA A 43 -2.60 20.11 0.31
N ILE A 44 -2.54 19.24 1.31
CA ILE A 44 -1.41 19.15 2.25
C ILE A 44 -0.39 18.12 1.77
N PHE A 45 -0.77 16.85 1.75
CA PHE A 45 0.16 15.73 1.50
C PHE A 45 0.53 15.60 0.02
N GLY A 46 -0.38 16.00 -0.89
CA GLY A 46 -0.09 16.06 -2.32
C GLY A 46 0.94 17.13 -2.65
N GLU A 47 0.88 18.30 -2.00
CA GLU A 47 1.88 19.35 -2.22
C GLU A 47 3.25 18.97 -1.65
N ILE A 48 3.30 18.27 -0.53
CA ILE A 48 4.57 17.71 -0.01
C ILE A 48 5.15 16.71 -1.02
N ALA A 49 4.32 15.83 -1.56
CA ALA A 49 4.75 14.86 -2.58
C ALA A 49 5.23 15.57 -3.86
N ARG A 50 4.55 16.60 -4.31
CA ARG A 50 4.95 17.46 -5.44
C ARG A 50 6.33 18.07 -5.23
N TYR A 51 6.56 18.65 -4.05
CA TYR A 51 7.87 19.17 -3.70
C TYR A 51 8.97 18.12 -3.78
N VAL A 52 8.69 16.90 -3.30
CA VAL A 52 9.63 15.76 -3.34
C VAL A 52 9.96 15.40 -4.79
N PHE A 53 8.96 15.22 -5.66
CA PHE A 53 9.19 14.91 -7.07
C PHE A 53 9.97 16.04 -7.77
N ASN A 54 9.57 17.28 -7.60
CA ASN A 54 10.25 18.42 -8.21
C ASN A 54 11.72 18.55 -7.79
N THR A 55 12.05 18.11 -6.56
CA THR A 55 13.41 18.16 -6.03
C THR A 55 14.27 17.00 -6.53
N ILE A 56 13.73 15.79 -6.59
CA ILE A 56 14.51 14.56 -6.86
C ILE A 56 14.42 14.16 -8.33
N ARG A 57 13.26 14.26 -8.95
CA ARG A 57 12.95 13.82 -10.32
C ARG A 57 11.96 14.76 -10.99
N PRO A 58 12.41 15.99 -11.35
CA PRO A 58 11.55 16.99 -11.99
C PRO A 58 11.06 16.59 -13.39
N ASP A 59 11.62 15.54 -13.97
CA ASP A 59 11.21 14.93 -15.21
C ASP A 59 9.95 14.04 -15.09
N ILE A 60 9.52 13.68 -13.87
CA ILE A 60 8.30 12.93 -13.63
C ILE A 60 7.10 13.90 -13.55
N GLN A 61 6.09 13.64 -14.36
CA GLN A 61 4.81 14.36 -14.26
C GLN A 61 4.07 13.92 -13.00
N PHE A 62 3.94 14.82 -12.04
CA PHE A 62 3.19 14.54 -10.81
C PHE A 62 1.90 15.35 -10.74
N SER A 63 0.79 14.68 -10.45
CA SER A 63 -0.52 15.31 -10.27
C SER A 63 -1.32 14.70 -9.12
N THR A 64 -2.34 15.43 -8.67
CA THR A 64 -3.31 14.98 -7.67
C THR A 64 -4.71 15.16 -8.21
N THR A 65 -5.65 14.29 -7.85
CA THR A 65 -7.04 14.39 -8.25
C THR A 65 -7.98 13.72 -7.25
N THR A 66 -9.23 14.14 -7.24
CA THR A 66 -10.33 13.45 -6.54
C THR A 66 -11.18 12.60 -7.48
N ASP A 67 -10.90 12.64 -8.79
CA ASP A 67 -11.60 11.87 -9.79
C ASP A 67 -10.91 10.52 -10.05
N PRO A 68 -11.53 9.39 -9.69
CA PRO A 68 -10.93 8.07 -9.85
C PRO A 68 -10.76 7.65 -11.31
N VAL A 69 -11.63 8.12 -12.22
CA VAL A 69 -11.53 7.80 -13.64
C VAL A 69 -10.29 8.48 -14.24
N ALA A 70 -10.14 9.78 -14.00
CA ALA A 70 -8.97 10.54 -14.46
C ALA A 70 -7.66 9.97 -13.88
N ALA A 71 -7.67 9.54 -12.61
CA ALA A 71 -6.49 8.95 -11.98
C ALA A 71 -6.09 7.63 -12.61
N LEU A 72 -7.06 6.78 -12.93
CA LEU A 72 -6.82 5.40 -13.41
C LEU A 72 -6.61 5.31 -14.92
N GLN A 73 -7.00 6.34 -15.69
CA GLN A 73 -6.86 6.33 -17.14
C GLN A 73 -5.43 5.95 -17.57
N ASP A 74 -5.30 4.83 -18.29
CA ASP A 74 -4.05 4.27 -18.83
C ASP A 74 -2.96 3.98 -17.77
N ALA A 75 -3.33 3.82 -16.49
CA ALA A 75 -2.39 3.49 -15.42
C ALA A 75 -1.81 2.07 -15.62
N ASN A 76 -0.48 1.95 -15.56
CA ASN A 76 0.22 0.66 -15.64
C ASN A 76 0.39 0.02 -14.26
N TYR A 77 0.62 0.84 -13.24
CA TYR A 77 0.78 0.41 -11.85
C TYR A 77 -0.20 1.13 -10.94
N ILE A 78 -0.86 0.38 -10.09
CA ILE A 78 -1.80 0.93 -9.11
C ILE A 78 -1.38 0.46 -7.71
N ILE A 79 -1.26 1.39 -6.78
CA ILE A 79 -1.02 1.09 -5.36
C ILE A 79 -2.24 1.53 -4.56
N THR A 80 -2.76 0.67 -3.68
CA THR A 80 -3.83 1.06 -2.75
C THR A 80 -3.26 1.27 -1.36
N THR A 81 -3.58 2.41 -0.75
CA THR A 81 -3.19 2.76 0.63
C THR A 81 -4.40 3.30 1.41
N LEU A 82 -5.58 2.78 1.10
CA LEU A 82 -6.84 3.28 1.64
C LEU A 82 -6.99 2.93 3.13
N ARG A 83 -7.49 3.88 3.91
CA ARG A 83 -8.00 3.65 5.26
C ARG A 83 -9.46 4.07 5.33
N VAL A 84 -10.36 3.14 4.98
CA VAL A 84 -11.79 3.41 4.93
C VAL A 84 -12.33 3.68 6.33
N GLY A 85 -12.93 4.87 6.51
CA GLY A 85 -13.42 5.35 7.81
C GLY A 85 -12.36 6.02 8.69
N GLY A 86 -11.12 6.18 8.17
CA GLY A 86 -10.06 6.90 8.86
C GLY A 86 -9.62 6.27 10.19
N ASP A 87 -8.87 7.02 10.97
CA ASP A 87 -8.36 6.56 12.27
C ASP A 87 -9.46 6.40 13.32
N GLU A 88 -10.54 7.18 13.23
CA GLU A 88 -11.69 7.05 14.14
C GLU A 88 -12.32 5.66 14.06
N SER A 89 -12.51 5.14 12.86
CA SER A 89 -13.05 3.78 12.67
C SER A 89 -12.09 2.71 13.19
N ARG A 90 -10.79 2.88 12.96
CA ARG A 90 -9.77 1.99 13.51
C ARG A 90 -9.81 1.96 15.04
N ILE A 91 -9.83 3.13 15.69
CA ILE A 91 -9.92 3.24 17.15
C ILE A 91 -11.17 2.53 17.68
N ARG A 92 -12.30 2.69 16.98
CA ARG A 92 -13.56 2.02 17.36
C ARG A 92 -13.44 0.50 17.27
N ASP A 93 -12.88 -0.02 16.20
CA ASP A 93 -12.70 -1.47 15.98
C ASP A 93 -11.81 -2.10 17.06
N GLU A 94 -10.69 -1.46 17.36
CA GLU A 94 -9.76 -1.91 18.40
C GLU A 94 -10.41 -1.85 19.80
N ARG A 95 -11.18 -0.79 20.09
CA ARG A 95 -11.88 -0.63 21.36
C ARG A 95 -12.95 -1.69 21.58
N ILE A 96 -13.76 -2.00 20.55
CA ILE A 96 -14.77 -3.08 20.62
C ILE A 96 -14.11 -4.41 20.95
N ALA A 97 -12.98 -4.75 20.33
CA ALA A 97 -12.25 -5.97 20.63
C ALA A 97 -11.80 -6.02 22.09
N LEU A 98 -11.27 -4.92 22.64
CA LEU A 98 -10.84 -4.81 24.03
C LEU A 98 -12.01 -4.94 25.01
N GLU A 99 -13.20 -4.39 24.71
CA GLU A 99 -14.42 -4.53 25.52
C GLU A 99 -14.87 -6.00 25.65
N HIS A 100 -14.49 -6.84 24.68
CA HIS A 100 -14.74 -8.29 24.71
C HIS A 100 -13.52 -9.11 25.18
N ASN A 101 -12.56 -8.50 25.86
CA ASN A 101 -11.34 -9.14 26.34
C ASN A 101 -10.53 -9.86 25.24
N THR A 102 -10.58 -9.34 24.02
CA THR A 102 -9.77 -9.82 22.89
C THR A 102 -8.78 -8.76 22.46
N LEU A 103 -7.74 -9.17 21.73
CA LEU A 103 -6.72 -8.25 21.27
C LEU A 103 -7.32 -7.20 20.31
N GLY A 104 -7.15 -5.93 20.65
CA GLY A 104 -7.46 -4.80 19.77
C GLY A 104 -6.29 -4.51 18.84
N GLN A 105 -6.39 -4.97 17.60
CA GLN A 105 -5.34 -4.81 16.59
C GLN A 105 -5.98 -4.54 15.21
N GLU A 106 -5.34 -3.68 14.42
CA GLU A 106 -5.87 -3.18 13.13
C GLU A 106 -6.08 -4.30 12.10
N THR A 107 -5.17 -5.28 12.04
CA THR A 107 -5.07 -6.17 10.88
C THR A 107 -5.52 -7.59 11.18
N THR A 108 -5.37 -8.05 12.43
CA THR A 108 -5.69 -9.41 12.85
C THR A 108 -6.86 -9.44 13.84
N GLY A 109 -7.51 -10.60 13.99
CA GLY A 109 -8.61 -10.79 14.94
C GLY A 109 -9.88 -9.99 14.59
N ALA A 110 -10.66 -9.64 15.62
CA ALA A 110 -11.95 -8.96 15.46
C ALA A 110 -11.80 -7.57 14.85
N GLY A 111 -10.79 -6.80 15.23
CA GLY A 111 -10.51 -5.47 14.67
C GLY A 111 -10.18 -5.55 13.18
N GLY A 112 -9.32 -6.48 12.79
CA GLY A 112 -9.00 -6.72 11.38
C GLY A 112 -10.21 -7.15 10.55
N PHE A 113 -11.07 -8.00 11.10
CA PHE A 113 -12.31 -8.37 10.43
C PHE A 113 -13.23 -7.14 10.21
N ALA A 114 -13.43 -6.31 11.23
CA ALA A 114 -14.25 -5.11 11.11
C ALA A 114 -13.71 -4.13 10.07
N MET A 115 -12.38 -3.95 10.01
CA MET A 115 -11.73 -3.15 8.99
C MET A 115 -11.89 -3.75 7.58
N ALA A 116 -11.76 -5.06 7.43
CA ALA A 116 -11.98 -5.75 6.16
C ALA A 116 -13.39 -5.55 5.62
N MET A 117 -14.41 -5.62 6.49
CA MET A 117 -15.81 -5.39 6.12
C MET A 117 -16.06 -3.99 5.52
N ARG A 118 -15.26 -2.99 5.88
CA ARG A 118 -15.32 -1.65 5.28
C ARG A 118 -14.43 -1.52 4.06
N SER A 119 -13.23 -2.08 4.12
CA SER A 119 -12.21 -1.91 3.08
C SER A 119 -12.53 -2.68 1.81
N ILE A 120 -12.97 -3.94 1.93
CA ILE A 120 -13.25 -4.81 0.78
C ILE A 120 -14.27 -4.19 -0.20
N PRO A 121 -15.45 -3.72 0.22
CA PRO A 121 -16.41 -3.11 -0.71
C PRO A 121 -15.83 -1.88 -1.44
N ALA A 122 -15.02 -1.08 -0.77
CA ALA A 122 -14.38 0.09 -1.38
C ALA A 122 -13.35 -0.34 -2.44
N ILE A 123 -12.48 -1.29 -2.09
CA ILE A 123 -11.47 -1.81 -3.02
C ILE A 123 -12.12 -2.48 -4.24
N LEU A 124 -13.16 -3.27 -4.07
CA LEU A 124 -13.85 -3.93 -5.19
C LEU A 124 -14.51 -2.92 -6.16
N ARG A 125 -14.93 -1.75 -5.68
CA ARG A 125 -15.35 -0.66 -6.57
C ARG A 125 -14.17 -0.15 -7.40
N TYR A 126 -13.00 0.06 -6.80
CA TYR A 126 -11.80 0.44 -7.55
C TYR A 126 -11.33 -0.65 -8.51
N CYS A 127 -11.46 -1.92 -8.16
CA CYS A 127 -11.13 -3.02 -9.08
C CYS A 127 -11.93 -2.94 -10.38
N ARG A 128 -13.23 -2.63 -10.33
CA ARG A 128 -14.04 -2.41 -11.55
C ARG A 128 -13.53 -1.24 -12.37
N LEU A 129 -13.24 -0.10 -11.74
CA LEU A 129 -12.70 1.08 -12.44
C LEU A 129 -11.31 0.80 -13.05
N ILE A 130 -10.48 0.00 -12.38
CA ILE A 130 -9.19 -0.44 -12.92
C ILE A 130 -9.39 -1.28 -14.18
N GLU A 131 -10.35 -2.21 -14.18
CA GLU A 131 -10.64 -3.04 -15.35
C GLU A 131 -11.18 -2.21 -16.53
N GLU A 132 -11.91 -1.14 -16.25
CA GLU A 132 -12.52 -0.27 -17.26
C GLU A 132 -11.56 0.78 -17.85
N HIS A 133 -10.63 1.31 -17.03
CA HIS A 133 -9.87 2.52 -17.39
C HIS A 133 -8.35 2.35 -17.39
N ALA A 134 -7.80 1.42 -16.62
CA ALA A 134 -6.36 1.22 -16.57
C ALA A 134 -5.85 0.40 -17.77
N ALA A 135 -4.54 0.40 -17.97
CA ALA A 135 -3.90 -0.39 -19.02
C ALA A 135 -4.30 -1.88 -18.92
N GLU A 136 -4.36 -2.55 -20.06
CA GLU A 136 -4.80 -3.96 -20.12
C GLU A 136 -3.89 -4.87 -19.31
N ASP A 137 -2.61 -4.58 -19.23
CA ASP A 137 -1.59 -5.31 -18.48
C ASP A 137 -1.32 -4.72 -17.09
N ALA A 138 -2.16 -3.81 -16.61
CA ALA A 138 -2.00 -3.14 -15.32
C ALA A 138 -1.80 -4.11 -14.16
N ILE A 139 -1.00 -3.68 -13.18
CA ILE A 139 -0.72 -4.43 -11.97
C ILE A 139 -1.22 -3.66 -10.76
N LEU A 140 -2.01 -4.31 -9.92
CA LEU A 140 -2.50 -3.79 -8.66
C LEU A 140 -1.64 -4.27 -7.49
N PHE A 141 -1.05 -3.35 -6.74
CA PHE A 141 -0.36 -3.61 -5.49
C PHE A 141 -1.26 -3.18 -4.32
N ASN A 142 -1.83 -4.16 -3.63
CA ASN A 142 -2.69 -3.88 -2.49
C ASN A 142 -1.87 -3.73 -1.21
N PHE A 143 -1.76 -2.50 -0.71
CA PHE A 143 -1.18 -2.17 0.59
C PHE A 143 -2.25 -1.80 1.64
N THR A 144 -3.52 -1.81 1.24
CA THR A 144 -4.65 -1.56 2.14
C THR A 144 -4.85 -2.72 3.09
N ASN A 145 -4.82 -2.44 4.39
CA ASN A 145 -5.05 -3.44 5.44
C ASN A 145 -6.53 -3.79 5.61
N PRO A 146 -6.83 -5.01 6.08
CA PRO A 146 -5.93 -6.17 6.22
C PRO A 146 -5.50 -6.71 4.85
N SER A 147 -4.22 -6.55 4.50
CA SER A 147 -3.76 -6.81 3.14
C SER A 147 -4.05 -8.24 2.68
N GLY A 148 -3.90 -9.23 3.54
CA GLY A 148 -4.21 -10.62 3.21
C GLY A 148 -5.69 -10.83 2.85
N LEU A 149 -6.61 -10.36 3.70
CA LEU A 149 -8.06 -10.50 3.48
C LEU A 149 -8.54 -9.72 2.25
N VAL A 150 -8.03 -8.49 2.09
CA VAL A 150 -8.39 -7.63 0.95
C VAL A 150 -7.90 -8.23 -0.37
N THR A 151 -6.65 -8.70 -0.42
CA THR A 151 -6.09 -9.33 -1.62
C THR A 151 -6.82 -10.61 -1.99
N GLU A 152 -7.12 -11.47 -1.02
CA GLU A 152 -7.92 -12.68 -1.24
C GLU A 152 -9.33 -12.35 -1.77
N ALA A 153 -9.97 -11.32 -1.23
CA ALA A 153 -11.27 -10.86 -1.72
C ALA A 153 -11.19 -10.35 -3.17
N ILE A 154 -10.13 -9.63 -3.54
CA ILE A 154 -9.90 -9.20 -4.93
C ILE A 154 -9.78 -10.41 -5.85
N ILE A 155 -8.96 -11.40 -5.49
CA ILE A 155 -8.76 -12.62 -6.29
C ILE A 155 -10.10 -13.35 -6.45
N LYS A 156 -10.83 -13.56 -5.35
CA LYS A 156 -12.12 -14.27 -5.37
C LYS A 156 -13.25 -13.51 -6.06
N SER A 157 -13.13 -12.20 -6.24
CA SER A 157 -14.10 -11.41 -7.00
C SER A 157 -14.04 -11.66 -8.51
N GLY A 158 -13.02 -12.36 -9.00
CA GLY A 158 -12.79 -12.59 -10.42
C GLY A 158 -12.09 -11.41 -11.11
N PHE A 159 -11.38 -10.56 -10.36
CA PHE A 159 -10.57 -9.46 -10.90
C PHE A 159 -9.59 -9.95 -11.97
N LYS A 160 -9.62 -9.31 -13.15
CA LYS A 160 -8.94 -9.80 -14.36
C LYS A 160 -7.51 -9.28 -14.54
N ARG A 161 -7.04 -8.39 -13.68
CA ARG A 161 -5.66 -7.89 -13.70
C ARG A 161 -4.81 -8.64 -12.67
N ARG A 162 -3.49 -8.52 -12.78
CA ARG A 162 -2.57 -9.06 -11.77
C ARG A 162 -2.71 -8.28 -10.47
N VAL A 163 -2.75 -8.97 -9.35
CA VAL A 163 -2.80 -8.36 -8.01
C VAL A 163 -1.78 -9.02 -7.09
N TYR A 164 -1.11 -8.17 -6.30
CA TYR A 164 -0.19 -8.57 -5.26
C TYR A 164 -0.54 -7.85 -3.96
N GLY A 165 -0.72 -8.61 -2.88
CA GLY A 165 -0.75 -8.05 -1.53
C GLY A 165 0.66 -7.73 -1.06
N ILE A 166 0.88 -6.54 -0.59
CA ILE A 166 2.18 -6.09 -0.10
C ILE A 166 2.07 -5.55 1.32
N CYS A 167 3.15 -5.68 2.09
CA CYS A 167 3.28 -5.14 3.45
C CYS A 167 4.74 -4.77 3.70
N ASP A 168 4.96 -3.71 4.48
CA ASP A 168 6.30 -3.26 4.89
C ASP A 168 6.88 -4.04 6.07
N ALA A 169 6.03 -4.61 6.93
CA ALA A 169 6.47 -5.28 8.15
C ALA A 169 7.56 -6.36 7.94
N PRO A 170 7.48 -7.28 6.96
CA PRO A 170 8.57 -8.22 6.73
C PRO A 170 9.89 -7.54 6.36
N SER A 171 9.82 -6.50 5.52
CA SER A 171 11.01 -5.77 5.07
C SER A 171 11.64 -4.95 6.20
N GLU A 172 10.84 -4.38 7.09
CA GLU A 172 11.32 -3.64 8.26
C GLU A 172 12.07 -4.58 9.21
N LEU A 173 11.49 -5.73 9.54
CA LEU A 173 12.14 -6.73 10.41
C LEU A 173 13.43 -7.26 9.79
N ILE A 174 13.45 -7.57 8.50
CA ILE A 174 14.66 -8.04 7.81
C ILE A 174 15.79 -6.99 7.90
N ARG A 175 15.48 -5.70 7.87
CA ARG A 175 16.48 -4.63 8.02
C ARG A 175 17.06 -4.49 9.44
N GLU A 176 16.33 -4.92 10.46
CA GLU A 176 16.79 -4.90 11.85
C GLU A 176 17.68 -6.09 12.18
N LEU A 177 17.49 -7.23 11.52
CA LEU A 177 18.21 -8.47 11.78
C LEU A 177 19.74 -8.36 11.64
N PRO A 178 20.31 -7.66 10.64
CA PRO A 178 21.76 -7.52 10.50
C PRO A 178 22.42 -6.93 11.72
N ALA A 179 21.81 -5.93 12.37
CA ALA A 179 22.33 -5.32 13.58
C ALA A 179 22.34 -6.32 14.76
N ILE A 180 21.35 -7.20 14.84
CA ILE A 180 21.24 -8.23 15.89
C ILE A 180 22.24 -9.36 15.63
N LEU A 181 22.43 -9.75 14.36
CA LEU A 181 23.27 -10.88 13.96
C LEU A 181 24.74 -10.49 13.75
N GLY A 182 25.07 -9.20 13.76
CA GLY A 182 26.43 -8.71 13.55
C GLY A 182 26.92 -8.90 12.10
N CYS A 183 26.03 -8.76 11.10
CA CYS A 183 26.36 -8.93 9.69
C CYS A 183 25.86 -7.74 8.85
N GLU A 184 26.24 -7.69 7.58
CA GLU A 184 25.71 -6.72 6.63
C GLU A 184 24.38 -7.22 6.03
N GLU A 185 23.46 -6.30 5.68
CA GLU A 185 22.16 -6.65 5.08
C GLU A 185 22.30 -7.49 3.79
N ARG A 186 23.30 -7.18 2.99
CA ARG A 186 23.59 -7.89 1.72
C ARG A 186 24.03 -9.35 1.92
N ASP A 187 24.55 -9.70 3.10
CA ASP A 187 25.07 -11.02 3.42
C ASP A 187 24.03 -11.90 4.12
N LEU A 188 22.91 -11.29 4.56
CA LEU A 188 21.81 -11.99 5.20
C LEU A 188 20.82 -12.52 4.16
N SER A 189 20.47 -13.79 4.29
CA SER A 189 19.33 -14.39 3.63
C SER A 189 18.40 -14.99 4.68
N VAL A 190 17.09 -14.76 4.52
CA VAL A 190 16.08 -15.23 5.47
C VAL A 190 14.80 -15.56 4.71
N GLU A 191 14.12 -16.61 5.11
CA GLU A 191 12.81 -16.96 4.59
C GLU A 191 11.71 -16.43 5.50
N CYS A 192 10.69 -15.80 4.92
CA CYS A 192 9.51 -15.31 5.62
C CYS A 192 8.27 -16.02 5.09
N TYR A 193 7.47 -16.59 5.99
CA TYR A 193 6.21 -17.24 5.65
C TYR A 193 5.14 -16.97 6.72
N GLY A 194 3.87 -17.19 6.38
CA GLY A 194 2.75 -17.01 7.28
C GLY A 194 1.67 -16.09 6.69
N LEU A 195 0.85 -15.53 7.58
CA LEU A 195 -0.21 -14.60 7.22
C LEU A 195 0.25 -13.15 7.39
N ASN A 196 -0.42 -12.23 6.71
CA ASN A 196 -0.19 -10.80 6.91
C ASN A 196 -0.32 -10.44 8.40
N HIS A 197 0.69 -9.77 8.96
CA HIS A 197 0.85 -9.46 10.39
C HIS A 197 0.88 -10.67 11.34
N PHE A 198 1.08 -11.87 10.80
CA PHE A 198 1.27 -13.09 11.55
C PHE A 198 2.24 -14.02 10.82
N SER A 199 3.50 -13.58 10.76
CA SER A 199 4.56 -14.20 9.97
C SER A 199 5.66 -14.78 10.85
N TRP A 200 6.38 -15.74 10.30
CA TRP A 200 7.59 -16.34 10.88
C TRP A 200 8.77 -16.15 9.95
N PHE A 201 9.93 -16.02 10.55
CA PHE A 201 11.21 -15.95 9.86
C PHE A 201 12.04 -17.18 10.19
N THR A 202 12.59 -17.82 9.17
CA THR A 202 13.38 -19.06 9.29
C THR A 202 14.53 -19.08 8.31
N HIS A 203 15.35 -20.14 8.40
CA HIS A 203 16.47 -20.35 7.48
C HIS A 203 17.40 -19.14 7.36
N PHE A 204 17.78 -18.61 8.53
CA PHE A 204 18.76 -17.53 8.58
C PHE A 204 20.13 -18.04 8.13
N THR A 205 20.66 -17.44 7.08
CA THR A 205 22.01 -17.70 6.59
C THR A 205 22.75 -16.39 6.42
N VAL A 206 23.97 -16.34 6.97
CA VAL A 206 24.89 -15.21 6.80
C VAL A 206 26.04 -15.69 5.93
N ARG A 207 26.26 -15.04 4.79
CA ARG A 207 27.40 -15.30 3.92
C ARG A 207 28.62 -14.64 4.55
N GLY A 208 29.62 -15.46 4.88
CA GLY A 208 30.93 -15.03 5.40
C GLY A 208 31.96 -14.93 4.30
#